data_9a485ee020733ef6facabe8ed51c9d92
#
_entry.id   9a485ee020733ef6facabe8ed51c9d92
#
_cell.length_a   1.000
_cell.length_b   1.000
_cell.length_c   1.000
_cell.angle_alpha   90.00
_cell.angle_beta   90.00
_cell.angle_gamma   90.00
#
_symmetry.space_group_name_H-M   'P 1'
#
loop_
_entity.id
_entity.type
_entity.pdbx_description
1 polymer ?
#
loop_
_entity_poly.entity_id
_entity_poly.type
_entity_poly.pdbx_seq_one_letter_code
_entity_poly.pdbx_strand_id
1 'polypeptide(L)'
;MLYPITTATRTLTDLSGIWKFMIDKEMKEIDVKQPLPTKDVMAVPASFNDQGVIAEIREHSGFVWYETEMSIAKPVLNERLVLRFGSATHEAWVYINGEFVMHHKGGFTPFESEINDYVKLGNNRLTVRISNILDHTTLPVGNYSESTDEDGRLIRKVDENFDFFNYAGLQRPVKVYSTPLEYIEDVVIVPEADLAAKTAKVNFTVKTVGDFDEVKVTVLDEENQVVATASGKEAETTIENVQLWQPMNSYLYTAKVECLTAGEVLDTYEEPFGIRTVEVKEGKFLINGEPFYFKGFGKHEDTYINGRGINEAANVLDLNLFKYMGANSFRTSHYPYSEEMMRLCDREGIVVIDETTAVGLFQAFSFDISAMSGDDGVGNNTWSMMKTREAHEQVIRELIGRDKNHASVVMWSIANEPATYQEGSHEYFEPLFNLARELDPQNRPCTYVNIMMSTPEADKCEDLADVIALNRYYGWYIQGGDLKTAEESTREELLKWQELYPDKPIMYTEYGADTVPGMHGFENQLFTEEYQVDYYAMNHKVFDEIPNFVGEQLWNFADFETKQGINRVQGNKKGVFNRARQPKMVVRSLKERWESIPDFNYKK
;
A
#
# COMPACT_ATOMS: atom_id res chain seq x y z
N MET A 1 -10.17 13.54 -0.36
CA MET A 1 -9.13 14.16 -1.25
C MET A 1 -9.20 13.47 -2.60
N LEU A 2 -9.44 14.21 -3.67
CA LEU A 2 -9.55 13.68 -5.02
C LEU A 2 -8.18 13.50 -5.69
N TYR A 3 -8.05 12.48 -6.53
CA TYR A 3 -6.88 12.35 -7.39
C TYR A 3 -6.86 13.49 -8.43
N PRO A 4 -5.76 14.24 -8.59
CA PRO A 4 -5.72 15.38 -9.48
C PRO A 4 -5.78 14.96 -10.95
N ILE A 5 -6.76 15.47 -11.67
CA ILE A 5 -6.97 15.24 -13.11
C ILE A 5 -7.12 16.56 -13.86
N THR A 6 -6.87 16.53 -15.16
CA THR A 6 -7.21 17.64 -16.06
C THR A 6 -8.65 17.47 -16.54
N THR A 7 -9.44 18.54 -16.46
CA THR A 7 -10.81 18.61 -16.99
C THR A 7 -10.99 19.90 -17.80
N ALA A 8 -12.20 20.23 -18.17
CA ALA A 8 -12.49 21.53 -18.78
C ALA A 8 -12.26 22.72 -17.83
N THR A 9 -12.31 22.48 -16.51
CA THR A 9 -12.23 23.51 -15.45
C THR A 9 -10.99 23.37 -14.55
N ARG A 10 -10.20 22.31 -14.70
CA ARG A 10 -9.05 21.99 -13.87
C ARG A 10 -7.81 21.78 -14.70
N THR A 11 -6.68 22.30 -14.27
CA THR A 11 -5.37 22.08 -14.90
C THR A 11 -4.46 21.26 -14.01
N LEU A 12 -3.49 20.60 -14.61
CA LEU A 12 -2.51 19.78 -13.89
C LEU A 12 -1.13 20.00 -14.48
N THR A 13 -0.16 20.27 -13.63
CA THR A 13 1.27 20.38 -13.98
C THR A 13 2.05 19.38 -13.14
N ASP A 14 2.75 18.45 -13.79
CA ASP A 14 3.66 17.52 -13.15
C ASP A 14 5.04 18.19 -12.99
N LEU A 15 5.59 18.14 -11.78
CA LEU A 15 6.91 18.67 -11.44
C LEU A 15 8.00 17.58 -11.46
N SER A 16 7.69 16.39 -11.95
CA SER A 16 8.66 15.30 -12.10
C SER A 16 9.87 15.74 -12.95
N GLY A 17 11.04 15.22 -12.63
CA GLY A 17 12.26 15.54 -13.34
C GLY A 17 13.50 15.50 -12.45
N ILE A 18 14.50 16.29 -12.82
CA ILE A 18 15.76 16.36 -12.08
C ILE A 18 15.72 17.54 -11.12
N TRP A 19 15.81 17.25 -9.82
CA TRP A 19 15.81 18.23 -8.75
C TRP A 19 17.20 18.36 -8.14
N LYS A 20 17.57 19.52 -7.63
CA LYS A 20 18.75 19.64 -6.76
C LYS A 20 18.55 18.78 -5.52
N PHE A 21 19.64 18.22 -5.02
CA PHE A 21 19.62 17.32 -3.86
C PHE A 21 20.80 17.56 -2.94
N MET A 22 20.58 17.41 -1.63
CA MET A 22 21.64 17.51 -0.63
C MET A 22 21.26 16.67 0.59
N ILE A 23 22.22 15.86 1.08
CA ILE A 23 22.11 15.28 2.42
C ILE A 23 22.54 16.29 3.48
N ASP A 24 21.81 16.36 4.58
CA ASP A 24 22.13 17.24 5.71
C ASP A 24 22.71 16.40 6.86
N LYS A 25 24.02 16.22 6.82
CA LYS A 25 24.77 15.41 7.80
C LYS A 25 24.71 15.95 9.22
N GLU A 26 24.58 17.26 9.36
CA GLU A 26 24.68 17.94 10.65
C GLU A 26 23.32 18.32 11.22
N MET A 27 22.25 18.11 10.43
CA MET A 27 20.88 18.53 10.73
C MET A 27 20.81 20.00 11.15
N LYS A 28 21.60 20.85 10.45
CA LYS A 28 21.63 22.29 10.69
C LYS A 28 20.45 22.97 10.03
N GLU A 29 20.00 24.04 10.62
CA GLU A 29 19.08 24.95 9.96
C GLU A 29 19.75 25.56 8.73
N ILE A 30 19.16 25.32 7.56
CA ILE A 30 19.55 25.94 6.30
C ILE A 30 18.70 27.20 6.11
N ASP A 31 19.31 28.28 5.63
CA ASP A 31 18.55 29.48 5.23
C ASP A 31 17.74 29.16 3.96
N VAL A 32 16.50 28.71 4.15
CA VAL A 32 15.57 28.37 3.05
C VAL A 32 15.19 29.58 2.17
N LYS A 33 15.55 30.79 2.57
CA LYS A 33 15.39 31.99 1.73
C LYS A 33 16.42 32.06 0.60
N GLN A 34 17.51 31.31 0.73
CA GLN A 34 18.53 31.17 -0.31
C GLN A 34 18.36 29.86 -1.08
N PRO A 35 18.81 29.79 -2.34
CA PRO A 35 18.89 28.52 -3.07
C PRO A 35 19.78 27.51 -2.34
N LEU A 36 19.43 26.21 -2.43
CA LEU A 36 20.25 25.15 -1.84
C LEU A 36 21.71 25.23 -2.34
N PRO A 37 22.70 25.20 -1.43
CA PRO A 37 24.11 25.34 -1.77
C PRO A 37 24.71 24.04 -2.30
N THR A 38 24.07 23.43 -3.30
CA THR A 38 24.48 22.16 -3.89
C THR A 38 24.41 22.18 -5.41
N LYS A 39 25.21 21.33 -6.04
CA LYS A 39 25.14 21.00 -7.48
C LYS A 39 24.66 19.57 -7.71
N ASP A 40 24.54 18.78 -6.65
CA ASP A 40 24.08 17.41 -6.74
C ASP A 40 22.60 17.37 -7.11
N VAL A 41 22.20 16.33 -7.78
CA VAL A 41 20.84 16.17 -8.31
C VAL A 41 20.32 14.76 -8.09
N MET A 42 19.00 14.64 -7.98
CA MET A 42 18.27 13.37 -7.95
C MET A 42 17.06 13.45 -8.86
N ALA A 43 16.68 12.31 -9.44
CA ALA A 43 15.42 12.17 -10.15
C ALA A 43 14.25 12.11 -9.16
N VAL A 44 13.17 12.77 -9.51
CA VAL A 44 11.88 12.74 -8.80
C VAL A 44 10.79 12.40 -9.82
N PRO A 45 9.91 11.42 -9.58
CA PRO A 45 9.83 10.58 -8.38
C PRO A 45 10.84 9.42 -8.39
N ALA A 46 11.55 9.21 -7.29
CA ALA A 46 12.38 8.04 -7.02
C ALA A 46 12.88 8.10 -5.56
N SER A 47 13.31 6.97 -5.02
CA SER A 47 14.11 6.97 -3.79
C SER A 47 15.50 7.53 -4.08
N PHE A 48 16.08 8.31 -3.16
CA PHE A 48 17.44 8.82 -3.37
C PHE A 48 18.52 7.73 -3.19
N ASN A 49 18.21 6.70 -2.40
CA ASN A 49 19.16 5.72 -1.91
C ASN A 49 19.90 4.96 -3.01
N ASP A 50 19.19 4.41 -3.99
CA ASP A 50 19.80 3.64 -5.10
C ASP A 50 20.35 4.54 -6.22
N GLN A 51 20.02 5.83 -6.23
CA GLN A 51 20.63 6.80 -7.14
C GLN A 51 22.01 7.25 -6.65
N GLY A 52 22.25 7.15 -5.32
CA GLY A 52 23.55 7.44 -4.73
C GLY A 52 24.52 6.26 -4.88
N VAL A 53 25.74 6.52 -5.38
CA VAL A 53 26.75 5.47 -5.61
C VAL A 53 27.49 5.11 -4.32
N ILE A 54 27.58 6.02 -3.37
CA ILE A 54 28.36 5.85 -2.14
C ILE A 54 27.45 5.52 -0.95
N ALA A 55 27.97 4.71 -0.03
CA ALA A 55 27.25 4.31 1.18
C ALA A 55 26.72 5.51 1.99
N GLU A 56 27.46 6.61 2.02
CA GLU A 56 27.07 7.84 2.70
C GLU A 56 25.72 8.42 2.24
N ILE A 57 25.37 8.26 0.97
CA ILE A 57 24.05 8.66 0.45
C ILE A 57 23.05 7.53 0.64
N ARG A 58 23.44 6.31 0.25
CA ARG A 58 22.54 5.15 0.25
C ARG A 58 22.01 4.82 1.65
N GLU A 59 22.88 4.92 2.67
CA GLU A 59 22.59 4.54 4.06
C GLU A 59 22.37 5.78 4.96
N HIS A 60 22.16 6.95 4.37
CA HIS A 60 21.94 8.18 5.13
C HIS A 60 20.73 8.08 6.04
N SER A 61 20.92 8.38 7.32
CA SER A 61 19.86 8.54 8.31
C SER A 61 19.84 9.99 8.82
N GLY A 62 18.74 10.70 8.58
CA GLY A 62 18.63 12.10 8.92
C GLY A 62 17.83 12.91 7.90
N PHE A 63 18.22 14.15 7.69
CA PHE A 63 17.55 15.04 6.75
C PHE A 63 18.20 15.02 5.36
N VAL A 64 17.36 15.10 4.36
CA VAL A 64 17.73 15.41 2.97
C VAL A 64 16.92 16.59 2.47
N TRP A 65 17.48 17.32 1.51
CA TRP A 65 16.86 18.48 0.92
C TRP A 65 16.73 18.31 -0.58
N TYR A 66 15.57 18.71 -1.11
CA TYR A 66 15.27 18.80 -2.53
C TYR A 66 14.90 20.22 -2.91
N GLU A 67 15.26 20.65 -4.12
CA GLU A 67 14.84 21.94 -4.65
C GLU A 67 14.61 21.87 -6.15
N THR A 68 13.50 22.49 -6.60
CA THR A 68 13.21 22.70 -8.01
C THR A 68 12.55 24.07 -8.23
N GLU A 69 12.40 24.44 -9.50
CA GLU A 69 11.60 25.60 -9.89
C GLU A 69 10.24 25.14 -10.44
N MET A 70 9.17 25.81 -10.05
CA MET A 70 7.85 25.66 -10.62
C MET A 70 7.39 26.97 -11.23
N SER A 71 6.80 26.92 -12.42
CA SER A 71 6.33 28.12 -13.12
C SER A 71 4.80 28.19 -13.08
N ILE A 72 4.29 29.32 -12.56
CA ILE A 72 2.85 29.60 -12.53
C ILE A 72 2.49 30.46 -13.73
N ALA A 73 1.63 29.95 -14.60
CA ALA A 73 1.18 30.62 -15.80
C ALA A 73 0.08 31.64 -15.49
N LYS A 74 0.03 32.73 -16.28
CA LYS A 74 -0.97 33.79 -16.09
C LYS A 74 -2.44 33.31 -16.08
N PRO A 75 -2.88 32.35 -16.92
CA PRO A 75 -4.28 31.91 -16.92
C PRO A 75 -4.76 31.34 -15.59
N VAL A 76 -3.87 30.61 -14.86
CA VAL A 76 -4.23 29.92 -13.62
C VAL A 76 -3.96 30.74 -12.35
N LEU A 77 -3.34 31.94 -12.47
CA LEU A 77 -2.94 32.73 -11.30
C LEU A 77 -4.12 33.17 -10.43
N ASN A 78 -5.31 33.33 -11.02
CA ASN A 78 -6.53 33.72 -10.32
C ASN A 78 -7.43 32.54 -9.93
N GLU A 79 -6.98 31.30 -10.19
CA GLU A 79 -7.64 30.08 -9.77
C GLU A 79 -7.12 29.65 -8.40
N ARG A 80 -7.79 28.71 -7.77
CA ARG A 80 -7.27 28.03 -6.61
C ARG A 80 -6.13 27.12 -7.06
N LEU A 81 -4.92 27.33 -6.54
CA LEU A 81 -3.73 26.55 -6.84
C LEU A 81 -3.37 25.65 -5.66
N VAL A 82 -3.16 24.38 -5.94
CA VAL A 82 -2.82 23.38 -4.93
C VAL A 82 -1.52 22.68 -5.30
N LEU A 83 -0.59 22.62 -4.35
CA LEU A 83 0.60 21.78 -4.45
C LEU A 83 0.35 20.47 -3.74
N ARG A 84 0.51 19.36 -4.47
CA ARG A 84 0.28 18.00 -3.99
C ARG A 84 1.52 17.13 -4.13
N PHE A 85 1.82 16.42 -3.08
CA PHE A 85 2.80 15.33 -3.05
C PHE A 85 2.05 13.99 -3.02
N GLY A 86 2.35 13.07 -3.93
CA GLY A 86 1.80 11.71 -3.88
C GLY A 86 2.31 10.91 -2.68
N SER A 87 3.54 11.16 -2.27
CA SER A 87 4.13 10.83 -0.96
C SER A 87 5.50 11.48 -0.80
N ALA A 88 5.94 11.65 0.43
CA ALA A 88 7.31 12.05 0.78
C ALA A 88 7.75 11.24 2.01
N THR A 89 8.69 10.33 1.82
CA THR A 89 9.07 9.34 2.83
C THR A 89 10.28 9.78 3.61
N HIS A 90 10.17 10.03 4.92
CA HIS A 90 9.03 9.69 5.79
C HIS A 90 8.26 10.91 6.28
N GLU A 91 8.93 12.01 6.60
CA GLU A 91 8.37 13.26 7.12
C GLU A 91 8.89 14.44 6.31
N ALA A 92 8.02 15.36 5.91
CA ALA A 92 8.35 16.44 4.98
C ALA A 92 7.94 17.82 5.50
N TRP A 93 8.81 18.80 5.25
CA TRP A 93 8.57 20.25 5.41
C TRP A 93 8.73 20.92 4.06
N VAL A 94 7.73 21.64 3.63
CA VAL A 94 7.65 22.22 2.29
C VAL A 94 7.70 23.74 2.36
N TYR A 95 8.53 24.35 1.52
CA TYR A 95 8.74 25.79 1.44
C TYR A 95 8.60 26.26 -0.01
N ILE A 96 7.92 27.40 -0.21
CA ILE A 96 7.85 28.08 -1.50
C ILE A 96 8.47 29.47 -1.33
N ASN A 97 9.44 29.83 -2.19
CA ASN A 97 10.16 31.10 -2.15
C ASN A 97 10.81 31.41 -0.79
N GLY A 98 11.07 30.38 0.03
CA GLY A 98 11.63 30.48 1.37
C GLY A 98 10.60 30.67 2.47
N GLU A 99 9.32 30.61 2.18
CA GLU A 99 8.23 30.64 3.16
C GLU A 99 7.69 29.22 3.41
N PHE A 100 7.46 28.89 4.69
CA PHE A 100 6.91 27.60 5.09
C PHE A 100 5.45 27.47 4.63
N VAL A 101 5.11 26.33 4.00
CA VAL A 101 3.78 26.08 3.44
C VAL A 101 3.05 24.97 4.20
N MET A 102 3.68 23.80 4.35
CA MET A 102 3.04 22.66 4.96
C MET A 102 4.05 21.66 5.52
N HIS A 103 3.57 20.82 6.43
CA HIS A 103 4.28 19.72 7.04
C HIS A 103 3.41 18.47 7.00
N HIS A 104 4.00 17.32 6.72
CA HIS A 104 3.32 16.02 6.78
C HIS A 104 4.25 14.95 7.34
N LYS A 105 3.74 14.11 8.23
CA LYS A 105 4.41 12.93 8.75
C LYS A 105 3.60 11.69 8.38
N GLY A 106 4.23 10.78 7.64
CA GLY A 106 3.60 9.60 7.06
C GLY A 106 4.06 9.44 5.61
N GLY A 107 4.86 8.39 5.34
CA GLY A 107 5.68 8.31 4.13
C GLY A 107 4.97 7.80 2.89
N PHE A 108 3.69 7.37 2.95
CA PHE A 108 3.08 6.55 1.90
C PHE A 108 1.69 7.03 1.46
N THR A 109 1.24 8.13 1.99
CA THR A 109 -0.03 8.75 1.68
C THR A 109 0.17 10.14 1.09
N PRO A 110 -0.74 10.63 0.23
CA PRO A 110 -0.64 11.95 -0.34
C PRO A 110 -0.99 13.04 0.67
N PHE A 111 -0.38 14.21 0.48
CA PHE A 111 -0.70 15.43 1.20
C PHE A 111 -0.62 16.64 0.28
N GLU A 112 -1.39 17.68 0.59
CA GLU A 112 -1.50 18.85 -0.26
C GLU A 112 -1.85 20.12 0.52
N SER A 113 -1.56 21.27 -0.06
CA SER A 113 -1.93 22.58 0.46
C SER A 113 -2.23 23.55 -0.67
N GLU A 114 -3.16 24.46 -0.43
CA GLU A 114 -3.35 25.63 -1.27
C GLU A 114 -2.12 26.55 -1.17
N ILE A 115 -1.68 27.07 -2.33
CA ILE A 115 -0.42 27.80 -2.45
C ILE A 115 -0.56 29.22 -2.99
N ASN A 116 -1.77 29.74 -3.17
CA ASN A 116 -2.01 31.06 -3.77
C ASN A 116 -1.23 32.18 -3.08
N ASP A 117 -1.14 32.16 -1.76
CA ASP A 117 -0.45 33.21 -0.97
C ASP A 117 1.08 33.15 -1.07
N TYR A 118 1.64 32.03 -1.57
CA TYR A 118 3.08 31.77 -1.59
C TYR A 118 3.70 31.94 -2.98
N VAL A 119 2.88 31.98 -4.04
CA VAL A 119 3.34 31.97 -5.43
C VAL A 119 3.17 33.31 -6.11
N LYS A 120 3.99 33.52 -7.13
CA LYS A 120 3.92 34.67 -8.05
C LYS A 120 3.89 34.20 -9.49
N LEU A 121 3.49 35.09 -10.39
CA LEU A 121 3.57 34.84 -11.84
C LEU A 121 5.01 34.49 -12.24
N GLY A 122 5.17 33.45 -13.04
CA GLY A 122 6.47 32.95 -13.48
C GLY A 122 7.12 32.01 -12.48
N ASN A 123 8.45 32.05 -12.38
CA ASN A 123 9.21 31.06 -11.61
C ASN A 123 9.10 31.28 -10.10
N ASN A 124 8.84 30.18 -9.40
CA ASN A 124 8.81 30.04 -7.96
C ASN A 124 9.75 28.90 -7.55
N ARG A 125 10.48 29.09 -6.47
CA ARG A 125 11.37 28.06 -5.94
C ARG A 125 10.63 27.20 -4.93
N LEU A 126 10.57 25.90 -5.19
CA LEU A 126 10.02 24.87 -4.30
C LEU A 126 11.17 24.14 -3.62
N THR A 127 11.23 24.22 -2.29
CA THR A 127 12.25 23.56 -1.46
C THR A 127 11.56 22.59 -0.51
N VAL A 128 12.06 21.38 -0.39
CA VAL A 128 11.49 20.32 0.46
C VAL A 128 12.59 19.73 1.32
N ARG A 129 12.38 19.72 2.64
CA ARG A 129 13.19 18.96 3.60
C ARG A 129 12.47 17.65 3.91
N ILE A 130 13.18 16.54 3.90
CA ILE A 130 12.64 15.21 4.26
C ILE A 130 13.49 14.60 5.34
N SER A 131 12.85 14.00 6.34
CA SER A 131 13.47 13.12 7.32
C SER A 131 13.11 11.67 7.01
N ASN A 132 14.09 10.76 7.05
CA ASN A 132 13.86 9.32 6.97
C ASN A 132 14.02 8.62 8.33
N ILE A 133 14.01 9.38 9.41
CA ILE A 133 14.09 8.86 10.77
C ILE A 133 12.80 8.13 11.13
N LEU A 134 12.96 6.91 11.62
CA LEU A 134 11.88 6.07 12.13
C LEU A 134 12.15 5.72 13.58
N ASP A 135 11.13 5.84 14.42
CA ASP A 135 11.19 5.54 15.85
C ASP A 135 9.91 4.83 16.33
N HIS A 136 9.72 4.75 17.64
CA HIS A 136 8.53 4.12 18.23
C HIS A 136 7.25 4.97 18.13
N THR A 137 7.29 6.13 17.49
CA THR A 137 6.10 6.97 17.19
C THR A 137 5.71 6.91 15.72
N THR A 138 6.53 6.27 14.88
CA THR A 138 6.34 6.21 13.43
C THR A 138 5.76 4.87 12.99
N LEU A 139 5.14 4.87 11.81
CA LEU A 139 4.78 3.67 11.05
C LEU A 139 5.35 3.81 9.61
N PRO A 140 6.23 2.88 9.18
CA PRO A 140 6.78 1.72 9.90
C PRO A 140 7.57 2.09 11.16
N VAL A 141 7.72 1.12 12.08
CA VAL A 141 8.50 1.32 13.30
C VAL A 141 9.99 1.14 13.03
N GLY A 142 10.81 2.04 13.55
CA GLY A 142 12.26 1.92 13.58
C GLY A 142 12.84 2.16 14.97
N ASN A 143 14.08 1.79 15.13
CA ASN A 143 14.84 2.01 16.36
C ASN A 143 15.92 3.06 16.08
N TYR A 144 15.54 4.34 16.22
CA TYR A 144 16.47 5.46 16.04
C TYR A 144 17.45 5.55 17.22
N SER A 145 18.72 5.75 16.91
CA SER A 145 19.75 5.98 17.91
C SER A 145 20.75 7.03 17.44
N GLU A 146 21.35 7.74 18.41
CA GLU A 146 22.46 8.66 18.20
C GLU A 146 23.66 8.19 19.04
N SER A 147 24.83 8.20 18.43
CA SER A 147 26.11 7.94 19.08
C SER A 147 27.17 8.92 18.59
N THR A 148 28.33 8.94 19.26
CA THR A 148 29.46 9.79 18.85
C THR A 148 30.65 8.87 18.55
N ASP A 149 31.28 9.06 17.38
CA ASP A 149 32.49 8.31 17.02
C ASP A 149 33.73 8.78 17.81
N GLU A 150 34.86 8.13 17.58
CA GLU A 150 36.14 8.45 18.23
C GLU A 150 36.65 9.86 17.89
N ASP A 151 36.22 10.43 16.76
CA ASP A 151 36.55 11.77 16.30
C ASP A 151 35.57 12.85 16.83
N GLY A 152 34.56 12.46 17.62
CA GLY A 152 33.54 13.36 18.17
C GLY A 152 32.43 13.72 17.18
N ARG A 153 32.28 12.97 16.07
CA ARG A 153 31.21 13.17 15.08
C ARG A 153 29.96 12.42 15.52
N LEU A 154 28.82 13.09 15.37
CA LEU A 154 27.52 12.49 15.63
C LEU A 154 27.17 11.49 14.54
N ILE A 155 26.95 10.24 14.93
CA ILE A 155 26.47 9.15 14.09
C ILE A 155 24.98 8.94 14.40
N ARG A 156 24.15 9.00 13.39
CA ARG A 156 22.73 8.67 13.47
C ARG A 156 22.46 7.35 12.76
N LYS A 157 21.68 6.50 13.38
CA LYS A 157 21.29 5.21 12.82
C LYS A 157 19.81 4.99 13.03
N VAL A 158 19.13 4.56 11.99
CA VAL A 158 17.82 3.91 12.06
C VAL A 158 18.05 2.42 11.89
N ASP A 159 17.65 1.62 12.86
CA ASP A 159 17.59 0.17 12.72
C ASP A 159 16.13 -0.20 12.50
N GLU A 160 15.81 -0.64 11.29
CA GLU A 160 14.45 -0.96 10.87
C GLU A 160 13.90 -2.12 11.68
N ASN A 161 12.70 -1.95 12.23
CA ASN A 161 11.98 -3.03 12.91
C ASN A 161 11.10 -3.85 11.96
N PHE A 162 11.55 -3.99 10.69
CA PHE A 162 10.85 -4.67 9.60
C PHE A 162 11.87 -5.18 8.55
N ASP A 163 11.43 -6.06 7.65
CA ASP A 163 12.30 -6.75 6.68
C ASP A 163 12.21 -6.18 5.25
N PHE A 164 12.39 -4.87 5.10
CA PHE A 164 12.60 -4.22 3.81
C PHE A 164 13.49 -2.99 3.98
N PHE A 165 14.13 -2.53 2.90
CA PHE A 165 15.02 -1.37 2.97
C PHE A 165 14.24 -0.08 3.24
N ASN A 166 14.75 0.77 4.12
CA ASN A 166 14.16 2.08 4.43
C ASN A 166 14.42 3.09 3.31
N TYR A 167 13.85 2.82 2.13
CA TYR A 167 13.88 3.75 1.01
C TYR A 167 13.18 5.05 1.35
N ALA A 168 13.79 6.18 0.99
CA ALA A 168 13.28 7.50 1.32
C ALA A 168 13.42 8.50 0.17
N GLY A 169 12.77 9.64 0.32
CA GLY A 169 12.76 10.72 -0.66
C GLY A 169 11.38 11.02 -1.22
N LEU A 170 11.36 11.73 -2.35
CA LEU A 170 10.15 12.02 -3.12
C LEU A 170 9.85 10.85 -4.05
N GLN A 171 9.11 9.88 -3.54
CA GLN A 171 8.92 8.57 -4.19
C GLN A 171 7.74 8.55 -5.15
N ARG A 172 6.84 9.53 -5.08
CA ARG A 172 5.66 9.67 -5.94
C ARG A 172 5.59 11.05 -6.56
N PRO A 173 4.80 11.25 -7.64
CA PRO A 173 4.76 12.51 -8.35
C PRO A 173 4.45 13.71 -7.46
N VAL A 174 5.11 14.83 -7.72
CA VAL A 174 4.81 16.14 -7.15
C VAL A 174 4.08 16.94 -8.22
N LYS A 175 2.88 17.41 -7.92
CA LYS A 175 1.99 18.03 -8.89
C LYS A 175 1.47 19.37 -8.38
N VAL A 176 1.28 20.31 -9.29
CA VAL A 176 0.47 21.50 -9.06
C VAL A 176 -0.79 21.38 -9.89
N TYR A 177 -1.93 21.52 -9.27
CA TYR A 177 -3.19 21.56 -10.00
C TYR A 177 -3.99 22.80 -9.65
N SER A 178 -4.85 23.23 -10.57
CA SER A 178 -5.79 24.31 -10.30
C SER A 178 -7.23 23.82 -10.29
N THR A 179 -8.06 24.50 -9.54
CA THR A 179 -9.51 24.41 -9.57
C THR A 179 -10.11 25.81 -9.66
N PRO A 180 -11.37 25.94 -10.04
CA PRO A 180 -12.12 27.17 -9.75
C PRO A 180 -12.08 27.50 -8.25
N LEU A 181 -12.41 28.74 -7.87
CA LEU A 181 -12.47 29.15 -6.45
C LEU A 181 -13.62 28.45 -5.70
N GLU A 182 -14.71 28.17 -6.40
CA GLU A 182 -15.79 27.30 -5.95
C GLU A 182 -15.63 25.96 -6.66
N TYR A 183 -15.49 24.87 -5.91
CA TYR A 183 -15.03 23.61 -6.47
C TYR A 183 -15.61 22.36 -5.78
N ILE A 184 -15.52 21.24 -6.48
CA ILE A 184 -15.78 19.89 -5.94
C ILE A 184 -14.58 19.48 -5.10
N GLU A 185 -14.80 19.26 -3.80
CA GLU A 185 -13.76 18.89 -2.83
C GLU A 185 -13.56 17.37 -2.73
N ASP A 186 -14.67 16.61 -2.71
CA ASP A 186 -14.62 15.14 -2.60
C ASP A 186 -15.87 14.50 -3.24
N VAL A 187 -15.70 13.27 -3.71
CA VAL A 187 -16.78 12.45 -4.26
C VAL A 187 -16.71 11.06 -3.62
N VAL A 188 -17.79 10.67 -2.95
CA VAL A 188 -17.95 9.32 -2.37
C VAL A 188 -18.99 8.58 -3.20
N ILE A 189 -18.67 7.37 -3.64
CA ILE A 189 -19.54 6.54 -4.48
C ILE A 189 -19.80 5.21 -3.78
N VAL A 190 -21.07 4.92 -3.53
CA VAL A 190 -21.48 3.68 -2.85
C VAL A 190 -22.47 2.92 -3.75
N PRO A 191 -21.99 1.96 -4.54
CA PRO A 191 -22.85 1.11 -5.35
C PRO A 191 -23.43 -0.05 -4.53
N GLU A 192 -24.71 -0.32 -4.72
CA GLU A 192 -25.46 -1.44 -4.12
C GLU A 192 -26.09 -2.27 -5.25
N ALA A 193 -25.46 -3.38 -5.61
CA ALA A 193 -25.94 -4.23 -6.69
C ALA A 193 -27.01 -5.21 -6.21
N ASP A 194 -28.15 -5.27 -6.94
CA ASP A 194 -29.08 -6.37 -6.89
C ASP A 194 -28.74 -7.37 -8.00
N LEU A 195 -28.06 -8.45 -7.60
CA LEU A 195 -27.57 -9.46 -8.52
C LEU A 195 -28.72 -10.24 -9.22
N ALA A 196 -29.88 -10.38 -8.55
CA ALA A 196 -31.03 -11.08 -9.09
C ALA A 196 -31.80 -10.21 -10.10
N ALA A 197 -31.98 -8.93 -9.78
CA ALA A 197 -32.66 -7.98 -10.67
C ALA A 197 -31.73 -7.46 -11.78
N LYS A 198 -30.40 -7.66 -11.68
CA LYS A 198 -29.38 -7.09 -12.54
C LYS A 198 -29.44 -5.56 -12.61
N THR A 199 -29.65 -4.93 -11.48
CA THR A 199 -29.66 -3.50 -11.30
C THR A 199 -28.67 -3.09 -10.23
N ALA A 200 -28.28 -1.82 -10.22
CA ALA A 200 -27.53 -1.27 -9.10
C ALA A 200 -28.07 0.10 -8.72
N LYS A 201 -28.34 0.27 -7.45
CA LYS A 201 -28.53 1.56 -6.83
C LYS A 201 -27.17 2.17 -6.54
N VAL A 202 -26.93 3.41 -6.94
CA VAL A 202 -25.67 4.09 -6.69
C VAL A 202 -25.93 5.37 -5.93
N ASN A 203 -25.36 5.49 -4.76
CA ASN A 203 -25.42 6.67 -3.90
C ASN A 203 -24.15 7.50 -4.09
N PHE A 204 -24.32 8.81 -4.29
CA PHE A 204 -23.25 9.77 -4.43
C PHE A 204 -23.31 10.79 -3.31
N THR A 205 -22.18 11.04 -2.63
CA THR A 205 -22.01 12.19 -1.75
C THR A 205 -20.94 13.11 -2.35
N VAL A 206 -21.34 14.28 -2.79
CA VAL A 206 -20.47 15.29 -3.40
C VAL A 206 -20.22 16.42 -2.41
N LYS A 207 -19.01 16.52 -1.91
CA LYS A 207 -18.58 17.64 -1.07
C LYS A 207 -18.09 18.79 -1.95
N THR A 208 -18.54 19.99 -1.66
CA THR A 208 -18.19 21.19 -2.42
C THR A 208 -17.75 22.31 -1.49
N VAL A 209 -16.90 23.19 -2.01
CA VAL A 209 -16.59 24.49 -1.43
C VAL A 209 -17.26 25.54 -2.31
N GLY A 210 -18.04 26.45 -1.70
CA GLY A 210 -18.88 27.43 -2.40
C GLY A 210 -20.32 26.97 -2.57
N ASP A 211 -21.14 27.88 -3.14
CA ASP A 211 -22.57 27.72 -3.33
C ASP A 211 -22.89 27.51 -4.83
N PHE A 212 -23.46 26.38 -5.16
CA PHE A 212 -23.91 26.03 -6.51
C PHE A 212 -25.42 25.91 -6.56
N ASP A 213 -26.02 26.36 -7.66
CA ASP A 213 -27.48 26.22 -7.90
C ASP A 213 -27.84 24.75 -8.14
N GLU A 214 -26.93 24.00 -8.77
CA GLU A 214 -27.13 22.59 -9.11
C GLU A 214 -25.83 21.82 -9.01
N VAL A 215 -25.91 20.60 -8.46
CA VAL A 215 -24.89 19.56 -8.55
C VAL A 215 -25.49 18.42 -9.36
N LYS A 216 -24.90 18.11 -10.49
CA LYS A 216 -25.36 17.07 -11.40
C LYS A 216 -24.33 15.94 -11.47
N VAL A 217 -24.81 14.70 -11.38
CA VAL A 217 -24.01 13.50 -11.61
C VAL A 217 -24.54 12.80 -12.85
N THR A 218 -23.67 12.59 -13.82
CA THR A 218 -23.95 11.81 -15.03
C THR A 218 -23.11 10.54 -15.00
N VAL A 219 -23.74 9.38 -15.03
CA VAL A 219 -23.04 8.10 -15.09
C VAL A 219 -22.89 7.68 -16.54
N LEU A 220 -21.64 7.45 -16.94
CA LEU A 220 -21.24 7.01 -18.27
C LEU A 220 -20.76 5.56 -18.23
N ASP A 221 -21.07 4.80 -19.27
CA ASP A 221 -20.49 3.47 -19.51
C ASP A 221 -19.12 3.57 -20.20
N GLU A 222 -18.48 2.42 -20.52
CA GLU A 222 -17.17 2.38 -21.20
C GLU A 222 -17.21 2.93 -22.64
N GLU A 223 -18.36 2.99 -23.26
CA GLU A 223 -18.60 3.62 -24.57
C GLU A 223 -18.96 5.10 -24.46
N ASN A 224 -18.86 5.69 -23.25
CA ASN A 224 -19.25 7.07 -22.94
C ASN A 224 -20.74 7.38 -23.21
N GLN A 225 -21.61 6.36 -23.12
CA GLN A 225 -23.05 6.57 -23.19
C GLN A 225 -23.60 6.87 -21.78
N VAL A 226 -24.59 7.78 -21.72
CA VAL A 226 -25.25 8.07 -20.45
C VAL A 226 -26.18 6.91 -20.09
N VAL A 227 -25.91 6.28 -18.96
CA VAL A 227 -26.71 5.16 -18.43
C VAL A 227 -27.60 5.57 -17.27
N ALA A 228 -27.23 6.63 -16.55
CA ALA A 228 -28.04 7.17 -15.46
C ALA A 228 -27.66 8.63 -15.17
N THR A 229 -28.54 9.35 -14.48
CA THR A 229 -28.29 10.71 -13.99
C THR A 229 -28.88 10.89 -12.59
N ALA A 230 -28.25 11.76 -11.81
CA ALA A 230 -28.74 12.16 -10.50
C ALA A 230 -28.45 13.64 -10.26
N SER A 231 -29.13 14.27 -9.30
CA SER A 231 -28.93 15.68 -8.96
C SER A 231 -28.95 15.88 -7.45
N GLY A 232 -28.10 16.78 -6.98
CA GLY A 232 -27.91 17.12 -5.56
C GLY A 232 -26.55 16.74 -5.03
N LYS A 233 -26.19 17.30 -3.87
CA LYS A 233 -24.95 16.95 -3.16
C LYS A 233 -25.02 15.53 -2.56
N GLU A 234 -26.21 15.15 -2.10
CA GLU A 234 -26.59 13.78 -1.77
C GLU A 234 -27.52 13.29 -2.90
N ALA A 235 -27.03 12.44 -3.77
CA ALA A 235 -27.73 12.03 -4.99
C ALA A 235 -27.78 10.51 -5.08
N GLU A 236 -28.86 10.01 -5.69
CA GLU A 236 -29.11 8.58 -5.86
C GLU A 236 -29.63 8.33 -7.27
N THR A 237 -29.19 7.24 -7.88
CA THR A 237 -29.72 6.76 -9.15
C THR A 237 -29.70 5.26 -9.24
N THR A 238 -30.41 4.70 -10.21
CA THR A 238 -30.41 3.25 -10.50
C THR A 238 -29.87 3.02 -11.91
N ILE A 239 -28.96 2.07 -12.02
CA ILE A 239 -28.44 1.58 -13.30
C ILE A 239 -29.14 0.27 -13.62
N GLU A 240 -29.82 0.22 -14.76
CA GLU A 240 -30.48 -0.98 -15.27
C GLU A 240 -29.51 -1.81 -16.12
N ASN A 241 -29.68 -3.14 -16.11
CA ASN A 241 -28.79 -4.07 -16.82
C ASN A 241 -27.32 -3.87 -16.50
N VAL A 242 -27.02 -3.72 -15.20
CA VAL A 242 -25.71 -3.39 -14.69
C VAL A 242 -24.63 -4.38 -15.16
N GLN A 243 -23.48 -3.84 -15.60
CA GLN A 243 -22.26 -4.60 -15.80
C GLN A 243 -21.44 -4.55 -14.52
N LEU A 244 -21.17 -5.72 -13.94
CA LEU A 244 -20.41 -5.80 -12.69
C LEU A 244 -18.91 -5.72 -12.96
N TRP A 245 -18.19 -5.05 -12.08
CA TRP A 245 -16.76 -5.22 -11.97
C TRP A 245 -16.45 -6.65 -11.50
N GLN A 246 -15.68 -7.38 -12.27
CA GLN A 246 -15.34 -8.77 -11.98
C GLN A 246 -13.81 -8.90 -11.84
N PRO A 247 -13.30 -9.69 -10.91
CA PRO A 247 -11.90 -10.11 -10.93
C PRO A 247 -11.50 -10.65 -12.31
N MET A 248 -10.39 -10.16 -12.84
CA MET A 248 -9.81 -10.47 -14.15
C MET A 248 -10.67 -10.11 -15.37
N ASN A 249 -11.84 -9.54 -15.17
CA ASN A 249 -12.76 -9.06 -16.22
C ASN A 249 -13.48 -7.81 -15.73
N SER A 250 -12.71 -6.75 -15.53
CA SER A 250 -13.21 -5.48 -15.01
C SER A 250 -14.17 -4.78 -15.94
N TYR A 251 -15.12 -4.06 -15.36
CA TYR A 251 -15.96 -3.08 -16.04
C TYR A 251 -16.07 -1.83 -15.17
N LEU A 252 -15.79 -0.66 -15.75
CA LEU A 252 -15.80 0.60 -15.02
C LEU A 252 -16.83 1.56 -15.61
N TYR A 253 -17.63 2.15 -14.75
CA TYR A 253 -18.40 3.34 -15.05
C TYR A 253 -17.61 4.58 -14.72
N THR A 254 -18.01 5.73 -15.29
CA THR A 254 -17.48 7.05 -14.93
C THR A 254 -18.59 7.91 -14.35
N ALA A 255 -18.40 8.38 -13.13
CA ALA A 255 -19.25 9.41 -12.53
C ALA A 255 -18.68 10.78 -12.92
N LYS A 256 -19.35 11.45 -13.88
CA LYS A 256 -19.07 12.84 -14.23
C LYS A 256 -19.90 13.75 -13.34
N VAL A 257 -19.23 14.48 -12.45
CA VAL A 257 -19.83 15.42 -11.52
C VAL A 257 -19.63 16.84 -12.06
N GLU A 258 -20.72 17.58 -12.22
CA GLU A 258 -20.75 18.97 -12.69
C GLU A 258 -21.46 19.84 -11.65
N CYS A 259 -20.80 20.92 -11.24
CA CYS A 259 -21.38 21.93 -10.37
C CYS A 259 -21.70 23.17 -11.20
N LEU A 260 -22.98 23.63 -11.16
CA LEU A 260 -23.50 24.69 -12.02
C LEU A 260 -23.99 25.87 -11.19
N THR A 261 -23.82 27.06 -11.76
CA THR A 261 -24.47 28.32 -11.30
C THR A 261 -25.02 29.09 -12.50
N ALA A 262 -26.25 29.52 -12.42
CA ALA A 262 -26.99 30.18 -13.52
C ALA A 262 -26.99 29.37 -14.83
N GLY A 263 -26.91 28.04 -14.74
CA GLY A 263 -26.89 27.14 -15.90
C GLY A 263 -25.52 26.97 -16.56
N GLU A 264 -24.47 27.62 -16.04
CA GLU A 264 -23.10 27.47 -16.49
C GLU A 264 -22.33 26.48 -15.58
N VAL A 265 -21.57 25.57 -16.18
CA VAL A 265 -20.72 24.63 -15.45
C VAL A 265 -19.51 25.38 -14.91
N LEU A 266 -19.40 25.48 -13.58
CA LEU A 266 -18.26 26.11 -12.92
C LEU A 266 -17.15 25.14 -12.62
N ASP A 267 -17.47 23.91 -12.18
CA ASP A 267 -16.46 22.88 -11.95
C ASP A 267 -16.92 21.51 -12.42
N THR A 268 -15.96 20.71 -12.88
CA THR A 268 -16.19 19.33 -13.37
C THR A 268 -15.11 18.40 -12.81
N TYR A 269 -15.56 17.25 -12.32
CA TYR A 269 -14.67 16.14 -11.93
C TYR A 269 -15.22 14.82 -12.45
N GLU A 270 -14.33 13.92 -12.83
CA GLU A 270 -14.67 12.57 -13.33
C GLU A 270 -13.99 11.51 -12.48
N GLU A 271 -14.79 10.62 -11.89
CA GLU A 271 -14.31 9.50 -11.08
C GLU A 271 -14.73 8.17 -11.69
N PRO A 272 -13.77 7.32 -12.14
CA PRO A 272 -14.09 5.96 -12.55
C PRO A 272 -14.45 5.12 -11.32
N PHE A 273 -15.45 4.25 -11.44
CA PHE A 273 -15.86 3.33 -10.39
C PHE A 273 -16.40 2.01 -10.94
N GLY A 274 -16.20 0.93 -10.21
CA GLY A 274 -16.79 -0.36 -10.53
C GLY A 274 -17.92 -0.73 -9.58
N ILE A 275 -18.87 -1.51 -10.05
CA ILE A 275 -20.00 -2.00 -9.26
C ILE A 275 -19.78 -3.47 -8.96
N ARG A 276 -19.71 -3.80 -7.67
CA ARG A 276 -19.54 -5.17 -7.19
C ARG A 276 -20.11 -5.31 -5.78
N THR A 277 -20.34 -6.54 -5.34
CA THR A 277 -20.57 -6.86 -3.92
C THR A 277 -19.38 -7.58 -3.33
N VAL A 278 -19.09 -7.33 -2.04
CA VAL A 278 -18.08 -8.05 -1.26
C VAL A 278 -18.70 -8.44 0.07
N GLU A 279 -18.61 -9.70 0.43
CA GLU A 279 -19.19 -10.22 1.67
C GLU A 279 -18.34 -11.37 2.22
N VAL A 280 -18.23 -11.44 3.55
CA VAL A 280 -17.71 -12.63 4.27
C VAL A 280 -18.89 -13.33 4.92
N LYS A 281 -19.08 -14.60 4.58
CA LYS A 281 -20.22 -15.39 5.06
C LYS A 281 -19.92 -16.88 5.09
N GLU A 282 -20.27 -17.53 6.20
CA GLU A 282 -20.19 -18.98 6.35
C GLU A 282 -18.82 -19.56 5.96
N GLY A 283 -17.74 -18.92 6.44
CA GLY A 283 -16.37 -19.33 6.15
C GLY A 283 -15.89 -19.08 4.70
N LYS A 284 -16.62 -18.27 3.93
CA LYS A 284 -16.31 -17.93 2.53
C LYS A 284 -16.11 -16.44 2.35
N PHE A 285 -15.26 -16.08 1.39
CA PHE A 285 -15.14 -14.73 0.88
C PHE A 285 -15.90 -14.64 -0.45
N LEU A 286 -16.89 -13.77 -0.52
CA LEU A 286 -17.78 -13.68 -1.68
C LEU A 286 -17.52 -12.39 -2.44
N ILE A 287 -17.36 -12.48 -3.76
CA ILE A 287 -17.41 -11.34 -4.69
C ILE A 287 -18.58 -11.59 -5.64
N ASN A 288 -19.47 -10.64 -5.79
CA ASN A 288 -20.68 -10.76 -6.60
C ASN A 288 -21.53 -12.00 -6.25
N GLY A 289 -21.59 -12.32 -4.95
CA GLY A 289 -22.35 -13.47 -4.44
C GLY A 289 -21.71 -14.83 -4.63
N GLU A 290 -20.56 -14.92 -5.30
CA GLU A 290 -19.87 -16.17 -5.59
C GLU A 290 -18.61 -16.34 -4.73
N PRO A 291 -18.33 -17.52 -4.18
CA PRO A 291 -17.11 -17.82 -3.42
C PRO A 291 -15.85 -17.56 -4.24
N PHE A 292 -15.07 -16.58 -3.86
CA PHE A 292 -13.82 -16.20 -4.51
C PHE A 292 -12.62 -16.87 -3.85
N TYR A 293 -11.63 -17.27 -4.66
CA TYR A 293 -10.38 -17.85 -4.20
C TYR A 293 -9.19 -16.96 -4.61
N PHE A 294 -8.50 -16.39 -3.61
CA PHE A 294 -7.35 -15.53 -3.84
C PHE A 294 -6.15 -16.35 -4.31
N LYS A 295 -5.61 -16.01 -5.47
CA LYS A 295 -4.37 -16.54 -6.04
C LYS A 295 -3.43 -15.37 -6.29
N GLY A 296 -2.31 -15.30 -5.57
CA GLY A 296 -1.48 -14.12 -5.76
C GLY A 296 -0.31 -13.97 -4.82
N PHE A 297 -0.03 -12.74 -4.47
CA PHE A 297 1.23 -12.38 -3.85
C PHE A 297 1.08 -11.35 -2.74
N GLY A 298 1.99 -11.42 -1.72
CA GLY A 298 2.55 -10.22 -1.13
C GLY A 298 3.55 -9.62 -2.12
N LYS A 299 3.60 -8.30 -2.20
CA LYS A 299 4.44 -7.58 -3.16
C LYS A 299 5.07 -6.36 -2.46
N HIS A 300 6.24 -5.94 -2.92
CA HIS A 300 6.80 -4.63 -2.61
C HIS A 300 6.81 -3.72 -3.85
N GLU A 301 6.64 -2.41 -3.66
CA GLU A 301 7.03 -1.41 -4.65
C GLU A 301 8.56 -1.27 -4.59
N ASP A 302 9.26 -2.19 -5.25
CA ASP A 302 10.72 -2.22 -5.29
C ASP A 302 11.20 -2.50 -6.71
N THR A 303 11.93 -1.54 -7.28
CA THR A 303 12.55 -1.67 -8.59
C THR A 303 13.96 -1.11 -8.58
N TYR A 304 14.89 -1.77 -9.28
CA TYR A 304 16.26 -1.27 -9.35
C TYR A 304 16.32 0.11 -10.00
N ILE A 305 17.07 0.94 -9.40
CA ILE A 305 17.36 2.36 -9.36
C ILE A 305 16.24 3.16 -8.69
N ASN A 306 14.97 2.94 -8.99
CA ASN A 306 13.90 3.74 -8.40
C ASN A 306 13.70 3.48 -6.90
N GLY A 307 14.21 2.35 -6.39
CA GLY A 307 13.90 1.90 -5.04
C GLY A 307 12.40 1.71 -4.90
N ARG A 308 11.77 2.44 -3.97
CA ARG A 308 10.31 2.47 -3.80
C ARG A 308 9.63 3.59 -4.61
N GLY A 309 10.39 4.35 -5.36
CA GLY A 309 9.83 5.36 -6.25
C GLY A 309 8.98 4.73 -7.35
N ILE A 310 7.88 5.38 -7.70
CA ILE A 310 6.96 4.88 -8.72
C ILE A 310 7.68 4.58 -10.04
N ASN A 311 7.34 3.44 -10.62
CA ASN A 311 7.77 3.03 -11.94
C ASN A 311 6.56 2.41 -12.66
N GLU A 312 5.83 3.23 -13.42
CA GLU A 312 4.62 2.78 -14.11
C GLU A 312 4.87 1.66 -15.11
N ALA A 313 6.03 1.66 -15.77
CA ALA A 313 6.40 0.57 -16.68
C ALA A 313 6.57 -0.76 -15.92
N ALA A 314 7.14 -0.72 -14.72
CA ALA A 314 7.23 -1.89 -13.87
C ALA A 314 5.85 -2.32 -13.33
N ASN A 315 4.98 -1.38 -12.97
CA ASN A 315 3.63 -1.69 -12.54
C ASN A 315 2.84 -2.44 -13.63
N VAL A 316 2.91 -1.97 -14.87
CA VAL A 316 2.29 -2.65 -16.03
C VAL A 316 2.90 -4.03 -16.24
N LEU A 317 4.23 -4.16 -16.17
CA LEU A 317 4.91 -5.45 -16.29
C LEU A 317 4.47 -6.42 -15.18
N ASP A 318 4.43 -5.96 -13.94
CA ASP A 318 4.06 -6.78 -12.78
C ASP A 318 2.63 -7.33 -12.93
N LEU A 319 1.65 -6.50 -13.32
CA LEU A 319 0.28 -6.98 -13.55
C LEU A 319 0.16 -7.91 -14.77
N ASN A 320 0.94 -7.69 -15.82
CA ASN A 320 1.01 -8.63 -16.93
C ASN A 320 1.61 -9.98 -16.51
N LEU A 321 2.60 -9.99 -15.60
CA LEU A 321 3.14 -11.22 -15.03
C LEU A 321 2.11 -11.92 -14.12
N PHE A 322 1.30 -11.18 -13.37
CA PHE A 322 0.17 -11.75 -12.62
C PHE A 322 -0.77 -12.51 -13.55
N LYS A 323 -1.24 -11.85 -14.60
CA LYS A 323 -2.12 -12.46 -15.61
C LYS A 323 -1.48 -13.66 -16.27
N TYR A 324 -0.20 -13.57 -16.63
CA TYR A 324 0.55 -14.68 -17.22
C TYR A 324 0.57 -15.91 -16.32
N MET A 325 0.65 -15.72 -15.01
CA MET A 325 0.69 -16.81 -14.02
C MET A 325 -0.69 -17.31 -13.61
N GLY A 326 -1.77 -16.65 -14.00
CA GLY A 326 -3.12 -16.94 -13.51
C GLY A 326 -3.38 -16.43 -12.09
N ALA A 327 -2.59 -15.47 -11.60
CA ALA A 327 -2.84 -14.75 -10.37
C ALA A 327 -3.97 -13.74 -10.57
N ASN A 328 -4.78 -13.52 -9.53
CA ASN A 328 -5.93 -12.63 -9.55
C ASN A 328 -5.88 -11.53 -8.47
N SER A 329 -4.89 -11.59 -7.57
CA SER A 329 -4.87 -10.72 -6.39
C SER A 329 -3.47 -10.45 -5.86
N PHE A 330 -3.34 -9.40 -5.06
CA PHE A 330 -2.16 -9.16 -4.22
C PHE A 330 -2.51 -8.33 -3.00
N ARG A 331 -1.59 -8.31 -2.03
CA ARG A 331 -1.62 -7.42 -0.87
C ARG A 331 -0.59 -6.31 -1.05
N THR A 332 -0.98 -5.06 -0.75
CA THR A 332 -0.09 -3.90 -0.81
C THR A 332 0.90 -3.90 0.36
N SER A 333 1.75 -4.91 0.43
CA SER A 333 2.70 -5.10 1.54
C SER A 333 3.79 -4.04 1.51
N HIS A 334 4.09 -3.37 2.58
CA HIS A 334 3.42 -3.21 3.88
C HIS A 334 3.07 -1.74 4.07
N TYR A 335 2.44 -1.12 3.08
CA TYR A 335 2.13 0.32 3.03
C TYR A 335 1.12 0.61 1.90
N PRO A 336 0.40 1.73 1.95
CA PRO A 336 -0.43 2.19 0.83
C PRO A 336 0.40 2.33 -0.44
N TYR A 337 -0.04 1.70 -1.54
CA TYR A 337 0.61 1.80 -2.84
C TYR A 337 0.25 3.12 -3.55
N SER A 338 0.91 3.41 -4.68
CA SER A 338 0.62 4.61 -5.45
C SER A 338 -0.82 4.62 -5.97
N GLU A 339 -1.43 5.80 -6.08
CA GLU A 339 -2.78 5.95 -6.63
C GLU A 339 -2.86 5.46 -8.08
N GLU A 340 -1.77 5.61 -8.83
CA GLU A 340 -1.63 5.11 -10.19
C GLU A 340 -1.72 3.59 -10.25
N MET A 341 -1.10 2.87 -9.29
CA MET A 341 -1.20 1.41 -9.19
C MET A 341 -2.62 0.98 -8.83
N MET A 342 -3.29 1.66 -7.92
CA MET A 342 -4.67 1.33 -7.52
C MET A 342 -5.65 1.52 -8.70
N ARG A 343 -5.52 2.63 -9.45
CA ARG A 343 -6.29 2.87 -10.68
C ARG A 343 -6.02 1.82 -11.77
N LEU A 344 -4.77 1.38 -11.88
CA LEU A 344 -4.40 0.31 -12.79
C LEU A 344 -5.05 -1.02 -12.39
N CYS A 345 -5.10 -1.34 -11.10
CA CYS A 345 -5.79 -2.54 -10.59
C CYS A 345 -7.29 -2.53 -10.86
N ASP A 346 -7.95 -1.38 -10.69
CA ASP A 346 -9.37 -1.24 -11.05
C ASP A 346 -9.62 -1.59 -12.52
N ARG A 347 -8.80 -1.03 -13.42
CA ARG A 347 -8.92 -1.23 -14.86
C ARG A 347 -8.61 -2.67 -15.28
N GLU A 348 -7.61 -3.29 -14.63
CA GLU A 348 -7.11 -4.61 -15.01
C GLU A 348 -7.85 -5.76 -14.30
N GLY A 349 -8.76 -5.45 -13.37
CA GLY A 349 -9.52 -6.44 -12.61
C GLY A 349 -8.70 -7.20 -11.57
N ILE A 350 -7.62 -6.62 -11.08
CA ILE A 350 -6.79 -7.24 -10.03
C ILE A 350 -7.35 -6.92 -8.66
N VAL A 351 -7.64 -7.96 -7.89
CA VAL A 351 -8.17 -7.82 -6.52
C VAL A 351 -7.06 -7.39 -5.56
N VAL A 352 -7.35 -6.41 -4.71
CA VAL A 352 -6.38 -5.83 -3.80
C VAL A 352 -6.83 -6.00 -2.35
N ILE A 353 -5.92 -6.49 -1.51
CA ILE A 353 -5.97 -6.34 -0.06
C ILE A 353 -5.11 -5.13 0.26
N ASP A 354 -5.74 -4.04 0.68
CA ASP A 354 -5.08 -2.76 0.83
C ASP A 354 -4.61 -2.56 2.27
N GLU A 355 -3.28 -2.38 2.46
CA GLU A 355 -2.65 -2.45 3.77
C GLU A 355 -2.11 -1.10 4.22
N THR A 356 -2.29 -0.82 5.51
CA THR A 356 -1.66 0.34 6.17
C THR A 356 -0.15 0.14 6.35
N THR A 357 0.55 1.19 6.77
CA THR A 357 1.98 1.13 7.10
C THR A 357 2.30 0.54 8.47
N ALA A 358 1.34 -0.10 9.11
CA ALA A 358 1.50 -0.61 10.48
C ALA A 358 2.30 -1.93 10.51
N VAL A 359 3.61 -1.82 10.36
CA VAL A 359 4.59 -2.91 10.43
C VAL A 359 5.70 -2.57 11.42
N GLY A 360 6.26 -3.60 12.06
CA GLY A 360 7.26 -3.45 13.11
C GLY A 360 6.67 -3.28 14.51
N LEU A 361 5.42 -3.62 14.72
CA LEU A 361 4.70 -3.55 16.00
C LEU A 361 5.01 -4.78 16.90
N PHE A 362 6.30 -5.00 17.17
CA PHE A 362 6.85 -6.00 18.08
C PHE A 362 8.17 -5.48 18.67
N GLN A 363 8.73 -6.14 19.70
CA GLN A 363 9.85 -5.59 20.49
C GLN A 363 11.12 -5.35 19.70
N ALA A 364 11.58 -6.33 18.93
CA ALA A 364 12.75 -6.18 18.06
C ALA A 364 12.75 -7.24 16.96
N PHE A 365 12.98 -6.80 15.74
CA PHE A 365 13.25 -7.68 14.62
C PHE A 365 14.77 -7.83 14.49
N SER A 366 15.33 -8.93 14.98
CA SER A 366 16.75 -9.21 14.79
C SER A 366 16.98 -10.70 14.55
N PHE A 367 17.66 -11.00 13.43
CA PHE A 367 18.31 -12.29 13.21
C PHE A 367 19.78 -12.26 13.65
N ASP A 368 20.22 -11.21 14.33
CA ASP A 368 21.59 -11.08 14.79
C ASP A 368 21.78 -11.80 16.13
N ILE A 369 22.80 -12.66 16.19
CA ILE A 369 23.16 -13.40 17.41
C ILE A 369 23.53 -12.44 18.55
N SER A 370 24.04 -11.24 18.25
CA SER A 370 24.37 -10.23 19.25
C SER A 370 23.12 -9.70 19.96
N ALA A 371 21.98 -9.64 19.29
CA ALA A 371 20.70 -9.27 19.89
C ALA A 371 20.09 -10.38 20.76
N MET A 372 20.51 -11.64 20.55
CA MET A 372 20.09 -12.77 21.39
C MET A 372 20.88 -12.87 22.71
N SER A 373 22.00 -12.15 22.85
CA SER A 373 22.89 -12.18 24.01
C SER A 373 22.83 -10.94 24.91
N GLY A 374 22.06 -9.93 24.52
CA GLY A 374 21.84 -8.70 25.29
C GLY A 374 20.69 -8.85 26.28
N ASP A 375 20.85 -8.25 27.44
CA ASP A 375 19.79 -8.07 28.47
C ASP A 375 18.76 -7.01 28.02
N ASP A 376 18.51 -6.94 26.71
CA ASP A 376 17.65 -5.94 26.09
C ASP A 376 16.19 -6.39 26.15
N GLY A 377 15.64 -6.28 27.36
CA GLY A 377 14.20 -6.16 27.53
C GLY A 377 13.38 -7.44 27.51
N VAL A 378 13.92 -8.57 28.01
CA VAL A 378 13.08 -9.69 28.47
C VAL A 378 12.20 -9.20 29.62
N GLY A 379 11.05 -8.64 29.29
CA GLY A 379 10.09 -8.11 30.28
C GLY A 379 9.29 -6.89 29.82
N ASN A 380 9.70 -6.20 28.75
CA ASN A 380 8.93 -5.07 28.24
C ASN A 380 7.90 -5.54 27.21
N ASN A 381 6.64 -5.25 27.48
CA ASN A 381 5.52 -5.50 26.58
C ASN A 381 5.58 -4.50 25.39
N THR A 382 5.40 -4.98 24.15
CA THR A 382 5.38 -4.17 22.92
C THR A 382 4.45 -2.96 23.09
N TRP A 383 3.25 -3.16 23.61
CA TRP A 383 2.20 -2.15 23.71
C TRP A 383 2.47 -1.08 24.78
N SER A 384 3.44 -1.32 25.67
CA SER A 384 3.94 -0.30 26.60
C SER A 384 5.03 0.58 25.99
N MET A 385 5.73 0.07 24.97
CA MET A 385 6.86 0.77 24.31
C MET A 385 6.39 1.58 23.10
N MET A 386 5.51 1.03 22.29
CA MET A 386 5.03 1.63 21.05
C MET A 386 4.09 2.81 21.35
N LYS A 387 4.37 3.95 20.71
CA LYS A 387 3.58 5.17 20.80
C LYS A 387 3.02 5.53 19.42
N THR A 388 2.61 4.53 18.69
CA THR A 388 2.24 4.62 17.27
C THR A 388 0.76 4.91 17.03
N ARG A 389 -0.05 5.02 18.10
CA ARG A 389 -1.51 5.13 18.00
C ARG A 389 -1.98 6.26 17.08
N GLU A 390 -1.44 7.47 17.26
CA GLU A 390 -1.81 8.63 16.44
C GLU A 390 -1.44 8.43 14.97
N ALA A 391 -0.23 7.92 14.69
CA ALA A 391 0.21 7.61 13.34
C ALA A 391 -0.66 6.52 12.70
N HIS A 392 -1.11 5.54 13.49
CA HIS A 392 -1.95 4.45 12.99
C HIS A 392 -3.37 4.94 12.66
N GLU A 393 -3.98 5.75 13.50
CA GLU A 393 -5.26 6.39 13.21
C GLU A 393 -5.16 7.29 11.98
N GLN A 394 -4.08 8.06 11.85
CA GLN A 394 -3.83 8.91 10.69
C GLN A 394 -3.77 8.10 9.38
N VAL A 395 -2.96 7.05 9.34
CA VAL A 395 -2.79 6.27 8.10
C VAL A 395 -4.09 5.55 7.71
N ILE A 396 -4.90 5.07 8.66
CA ILE A 396 -6.22 4.49 8.39
C ILE A 396 -7.14 5.54 7.73
N ARG A 397 -7.19 6.76 8.29
CA ARG A 397 -8.01 7.85 7.73
C ARG A 397 -7.55 8.26 6.33
N GLU A 398 -6.25 8.38 6.13
CA GLU A 398 -5.66 8.77 4.84
C GLU A 398 -5.85 7.68 3.78
N LEU A 399 -5.61 6.40 4.13
CA LEU A 399 -5.77 5.28 3.22
C LEU A 399 -7.23 5.11 2.77
N ILE A 400 -8.16 4.95 3.71
CA ILE A 400 -9.57 4.73 3.40
C ILE A 400 -10.17 5.97 2.70
N GLY A 401 -9.82 7.17 3.17
CA GLY A 401 -10.25 8.42 2.56
C GLY A 401 -9.79 8.57 1.10
N ARG A 402 -8.61 8.06 0.76
CA ARG A 402 -8.04 8.04 -0.59
C ARG A 402 -8.68 6.95 -1.46
N ASP A 403 -8.75 5.71 -0.94
CA ASP A 403 -9.02 4.53 -1.77
C ASP A 403 -10.47 4.02 -1.66
N LYS A 404 -11.35 4.78 -1.01
CA LYS A 404 -12.76 4.43 -0.77
C LYS A 404 -13.57 4.05 -2.02
N ASN A 405 -13.24 4.63 -3.19
CA ASN A 405 -13.97 4.40 -4.45
C ASN A 405 -13.38 3.29 -5.32
N HIS A 406 -12.20 2.73 -4.99
CA HIS A 406 -11.56 1.69 -5.78
C HIS A 406 -12.33 0.37 -5.71
N ALA A 407 -12.79 -0.12 -6.86
CA ALA A 407 -13.50 -1.40 -6.97
C ALA A 407 -12.57 -2.59 -6.69
N SER A 408 -11.29 -2.48 -7.04
CA SER A 408 -10.27 -3.50 -6.81
C SER A 408 -10.01 -3.78 -5.33
N VAL A 409 -10.20 -2.79 -4.45
CA VAL A 409 -10.04 -2.95 -3.00
C VAL A 409 -11.24 -3.71 -2.45
N VAL A 410 -11.01 -4.92 -1.96
CA VAL A 410 -12.05 -5.79 -1.41
C VAL A 410 -11.90 -6.03 0.09
N MET A 411 -10.74 -5.71 0.67
CA MET A 411 -10.47 -5.89 2.08
C MET A 411 -9.40 -4.91 2.56
N TRP A 412 -9.55 -4.40 3.78
CA TRP A 412 -8.57 -3.57 4.46
C TRP A 412 -7.71 -4.43 5.38
N SER A 413 -6.37 -4.32 5.27
CA SER A 413 -5.42 -4.89 6.21
C SER A 413 -4.88 -3.79 7.12
N ILE A 414 -5.18 -3.89 8.43
CA ILE A 414 -4.91 -2.82 9.39
C ILE A 414 -3.47 -2.83 9.88
N ALA A 415 -2.83 -3.99 9.88
CA ALA A 415 -1.44 -4.14 10.30
C ALA A 415 -0.82 -5.41 9.72
N ASN A 416 0.52 -5.41 9.62
CA ASN A 416 1.29 -6.60 9.32
C ASN A 416 2.10 -7.05 10.54
N GLU A 417 1.92 -8.32 10.93
CA GLU A 417 2.71 -9.04 11.94
C GLU A 417 2.84 -8.32 13.29
N PRO A 418 1.77 -7.74 13.85
CA PRO A 418 1.84 -7.17 15.19
C PRO A 418 1.93 -8.24 16.26
N ALA A 419 2.48 -7.89 17.44
CA ALA A 419 2.56 -8.79 18.60
C ALA A 419 1.20 -9.01 19.26
N THR A 420 0.24 -9.60 18.53
CA THR A 420 -1.13 -9.85 19.02
C THR A 420 -1.23 -10.96 20.08
N TYR A 421 -0.16 -11.73 20.24
CA TYR A 421 0.00 -12.69 21.34
C TYR A 421 0.26 -12.05 22.72
N GLN A 422 0.58 -10.75 22.78
CA GLN A 422 0.88 -10.03 24.02
C GLN A 422 -0.36 -9.33 24.60
N GLU A 423 -0.41 -9.22 25.94
CA GLU A 423 -1.43 -8.43 26.63
C GLU A 423 -1.37 -6.95 26.21
N GLY A 424 -2.53 -6.31 26.08
CA GLY A 424 -2.67 -4.93 25.61
C GLY A 424 -2.86 -4.79 24.10
N SER A 425 -2.72 -5.87 23.35
CA SER A 425 -2.93 -5.84 21.90
C SER A 425 -4.39 -5.57 21.54
N HIS A 426 -5.34 -6.22 22.21
CA HIS A 426 -6.76 -6.03 21.94
C HIS A 426 -7.19 -4.58 22.17
N GLU A 427 -6.79 -3.98 23.30
CA GLU A 427 -7.06 -2.58 23.63
C GLU A 427 -6.42 -1.60 22.64
N TYR A 428 -5.32 -2.01 22.02
CA TYR A 428 -4.68 -1.23 20.96
C TYR A 428 -5.48 -1.34 19.65
N PHE A 429 -5.90 -2.53 19.24
CA PHE A 429 -6.49 -2.77 17.92
C PHE A 429 -7.99 -2.53 17.83
N GLU A 430 -8.78 -2.84 18.87
CA GLU A 430 -10.24 -2.70 18.81
C GLU A 430 -10.71 -1.32 18.32
N PRO A 431 -10.21 -0.18 18.85
CA PRO A 431 -10.63 1.12 18.35
C PRO A 431 -10.16 1.42 16.92
N LEU A 432 -9.06 0.81 16.45
CA LEU A 432 -8.56 0.98 15.07
C LEU A 432 -9.42 0.22 14.06
N PHE A 433 -9.85 -1.00 14.40
CA PHE A 433 -10.84 -1.74 13.60
C PHE A 433 -12.17 -1.00 13.52
N ASN A 434 -12.64 -0.47 14.64
CA ASN A 434 -13.86 0.33 14.68
C ASN A 434 -13.74 1.58 13.81
N LEU A 435 -12.59 2.28 13.87
CA LEU A 435 -12.30 3.43 13.04
C LEU A 435 -12.32 3.07 11.54
N ALA A 436 -11.67 1.98 11.14
CA ALA A 436 -11.64 1.55 9.75
C ALA A 436 -13.05 1.24 9.22
N ARG A 437 -13.87 0.52 10.01
CA ARG A 437 -15.26 0.22 9.66
C ARG A 437 -16.16 1.47 9.59
N GLU A 438 -15.93 2.44 10.47
CA GLU A 438 -16.66 3.73 10.45
C GLU A 438 -16.33 4.55 9.20
N LEU A 439 -15.08 4.51 8.77
CA LEU A 439 -14.60 5.33 7.64
C LEU A 439 -14.90 4.74 6.28
N ASP A 440 -15.09 3.42 6.16
CA ASP A 440 -15.36 2.79 4.88
C ASP A 440 -16.86 2.85 4.51
N PRO A 441 -17.25 3.67 3.51
CA PRO A 441 -18.65 3.81 3.12
C PRO A 441 -19.23 2.55 2.46
N GLN A 442 -18.39 1.60 2.04
CA GLN A 442 -18.80 0.37 1.38
C GLN A 442 -18.81 -0.86 2.33
N ASN A 443 -18.47 -0.68 3.60
CA ASN A 443 -18.46 -1.73 4.64
C ASN A 443 -17.66 -2.98 4.25
N ARG A 444 -16.49 -2.80 3.64
CA ARG A 444 -15.60 -3.91 3.25
C ARG A 444 -15.03 -4.63 4.47
N PRO A 445 -14.73 -5.93 4.35
CA PRO A 445 -14.07 -6.69 5.42
C PRO A 445 -12.75 -6.07 5.86
N CYS A 446 -12.46 -6.18 7.15
CA CYS A 446 -11.20 -5.76 7.76
C CYS A 446 -10.46 -6.97 8.32
N THR A 447 -9.14 -6.98 8.17
CA THR A 447 -8.24 -7.97 8.74
C THR A 447 -6.96 -7.30 9.27
N TYR A 448 -6.13 -8.06 9.91
CA TYR A 448 -4.70 -7.81 10.08
C TYR A 448 -3.94 -9.08 9.74
N VAL A 449 -2.67 -8.96 9.43
CA VAL A 449 -1.83 -10.09 9.06
C VAL A 449 -1.13 -10.65 10.29
N ASN A 450 -1.45 -11.88 10.63
CA ASN A 450 -1.05 -12.53 11.88
C ASN A 450 0.38 -13.08 11.80
N ILE A 451 1.21 -12.75 12.81
CA ILE A 451 2.60 -13.21 12.94
C ILE A 451 2.68 -14.68 13.39
N MET A 452 3.77 -15.39 13.07
CA MET A 452 3.96 -16.80 13.45
C MET A 452 3.83 -17.11 14.95
N MET A 453 4.18 -16.17 15.83
CA MET A 453 4.07 -16.35 17.29
C MET A 453 2.62 -16.25 17.80
N SER A 454 1.74 -15.63 17.03
CA SER A 454 0.30 -15.57 17.34
C SER A 454 -0.39 -16.83 16.85
N THR A 455 -0.20 -17.92 17.59
CA THR A 455 -0.89 -19.19 17.33
C THR A 455 -2.39 -19.09 17.67
N PRO A 456 -3.22 -20.04 17.25
CA PRO A 456 -4.66 -20.04 17.56
C PRO A 456 -4.98 -19.82 19.05
N GLU A 457 -4.12 -20.36 19.94
CA GLU A 457 -4.33 -20.24 21.39
C GLU A 457 -3.71 -18.96 21.98
N ALA A 458 -2.75 -18.36 21.31
CA ALA A 458 -2.00 -17.21 21.82
C ALA A 458 -2.54 -15.86 21.33
N ASP A 459 -3.15 -15.83 20.16
CA ASP A 459 -3.69 -14.60 19.58
C ASP A 459 -4.83 -14.03 20.42
N LYS A 460 -4.87 -12.70 20.53
CA LYS A 460 -5.85 -11.99 21.34
C LYS A 460 -6.73 -11.02 20.55
N CYS A 461 -6.56 -10.96 19.24
CA CYS A 461 -7.19 -9.95 18.38
C CYS A 461 -8.00 -10.55 17.23
N GLU A 462 -7.99 -11.90 17.06
CA GLU A 462 -8.65 -12.51 15.91
C GLU A 462 -10.16 -12.34 15.90
N ASP A 463 -10.77 -12.11 17.06
CA ASP A 463 -12.19 -11.78 17.17
C ASP A 463 -12.56 -10.46 16.48
N LEU A 464 -11.60 -9.54 16.32
CA LEU A 464 -11.78 -8.25 15.65
C LEU A 464 -11.78 -8.36 14.12
N ALA A 465 -11.10 -9.37 13.54
CA ALA A 465 -10.91 -9.56 12.11
C ALA A 465 -12.10 -10.32 11.47
N ASP A 466 -12.38 -10.01 10.20
CA ASP A 466 -13.40 -10.71 9.42
C ASP A 466 -12.83 -11.93 8.67
N VAL A 467 -11.53 -11.93 8.40
CA VAL A 467 -10.77 -12.98 7.70
C VAL A 467 -9.52 -13.31 8.50
N ILE A 468 -9.23 -14.58 8.69
CA ILE A 468 -8.00 -15.06 9.32
C ILE A 468 -6.87 -15.01 8.28
N ALA A 469 -6.00 -14.02 8.37
CA ALA A 469 -4.89 -13.78 7.45
C ALA A 469 -3.55 -14.13 8.11
N LEU A 470 -2.88 -15.17 7.62
CA LEU A 470 -1.75 -15.79 8.29
C LEU A 470 -0.44 -15.65 7.50
N ASN A 471 0.63 -15.20 8.17
CA ASN A 471 2.00 -15.33 7.69
C ASN A 471 2.62 -16.58 8.33
N ARG A 472 2.94 -17.58 7.53
CA ARG A 472 3.46 -18.85 8.04
C ARG A 472 4.61 -19.39 7.19
N TYR A 473 5.66 -19.83 7.88
CA TYR A 473 6.92 -20.24 7.27
C TYR A 473 7.41 -21.61 7.77
N TYR A 474 6.48 -22.55 8.00
CA TYR A 474 6.84 -23.96 8.23
C TYR A 474 7.56 -24.54 7.01
N GLY A 475 8.70 -25.15 7.22
CA GLY A 475 9.60 -25.60 6.16
C GLY A 475 10.62 -24.53 5.73
N TRP A 476 10.61 -23.33 6.36
CA TRP A 476 11.64 -22.33 6.11
C TRP A 476 12.27 -21.84 7.43
N TYR A 477 11.64 -20.91 8.18
CA TYR A 477 12.18 -20.43 9.46
C TYR A 477 12.03 -21.47 10.58
N ILE A 478 11.02 -22.30 10.52
CA ILE A 478 10.79 -23.44 11.39
C ILE A 478 10.80 -24.69 10.52
N GLN A 479 11.51 -25.76 10.94
CA GLN A 479 11.62 -27.05 10.23
C GLN A 479 12.23 -26.89 8.82
N GLY A 480 13.14 -25.92 8.63
CA GLY A 480 13.83 -25.72 7.34
C GLY A 480 14.55 -26.98 6.90
N GLY A 481 14.28 -27.45 5.66
CA GLY A 481 14.81 -28.70 5.13
C GLY A 481 14.01 -29.96 5.50
N ASP A 482 12.98 -29.84 6.37
CA ASP A 482 12.09 -30.95 6.74
C ASP A 482 10.64 -30.64 6.34
N LEU A 483 10.36 -30.78 5.03
CA LEU A 483 9.03 -30.49 4.49
C LEU A 483 7.95 -31.47 4.99
N LYS A 484 8.33 -32.67 5.44
CA LYS A 484 7.36 -33.63 5.98
C LYS A 484 6.79 -33.15 7.32
N THR A 485 7.67 -32.77 8.26
CA THR A 485 7.23 -32.24 9.55
C THR A 485 6.54 -30.88 9.38
N ALA A 486 6.99 -30.08 8.42
CA ALA A 486 6.34 -28.81 8.07
C ALA A 486 4.91 -28.99 7.57
N GLU A 487 4.65 -30.00 6.74
CA GLU A 487 3.30 -30.35 6.26
C GLU A 487 2.35 -30.70 7.43
N GLU A 488 2.84 -31.53 8.37
CA GLU A 488 2.09 -31.92 9.56
C GLU A 488 1.75 -30.69 10.43
N SER A 489 2.73 -29.83 10.72
CA SER A 489 2.55 -28.62 11.53
C SER A 489 1.60 -27.61 10.86
N THR A 490 1.72 -27.40 9.56
CA THR A 490 0.82 -26.53 8.79
C THR A 490 -0.63 -27.01 8.89
N ARG A 491 -0.84 -28.32 8.71
CA ARG A 491 -2.18 -28.95 8.78
C ARG A 491 -2.77 -28.81 10.17
N GLU A 492 -2.00 -29.12 11.21
CA GLU A 492 -2.46 -29.04 12.61
C GLU A 492 -2.89 -27.62 12.97
N GLU A 493 -2.11 -26.61 12.62
CA GLU A 493 -2.45 -25.20 12.92
C GLU A 493 -3.70 -24.74 12.16
N LEU A 494 -3.82 -25.03 10.87
CA LEU A 494 -4.98 -24.63 10.08
C LEU A 494 -6.28 -25.29 10.58
N LEU A 495 -6.22 -26.55 10.99
CA LEU A 495 -7.37 -27.24 11.58
C LEU A 495 -7.79 -26.63 12.93
N LYS A 496 -6.83 -26.18 13.74
CA LYS A 496 -7.14 -25.47 14.99
C LYS A 496 -7.79 -24.11 14.76
N TRP A 497 -7.30 -23.33 13.81
CA TRP A 497 -7.96 -22.08 13.40
C TRP A 497 -9.39 -22.33 12.94
N GLN A 498 -9.62 -23.37 12.13
CA GLN A 498 -10.95 -23.75 11.68
C GLN A 498 -11.87 -24.21 12.84
N GLU A 499 -11.32 -24.92 13.81
CA GLU A 499 -12.08 -25.37 15.00
C GLU A 499 -12.52 -24.18 15.87
N LEU A 500 -11.62 -23.20 16.09
CA LEU A 500 -11.91 -22.02 16.93
C LEU A 500 -12.83 -21.02 16.23
N TYR A 501 -12.70 -20.85 14.93
CA TYR A 501 -13.43 -19.87 14.12
C TYR A 501 -14.06 -20.51 12.87
N PRO A 502 -15.06 -21.40 13.03
CA PRO A 502 -15.60 -22.20 11.92
C PRO A 502 -16.27 -21.36 10.81
N ASP A 503 -16.77 -20.17 11.17
CA ASP A 503 -17.47 -19.27 10.25
C ASP A 503 -16.57 -18.22 9.60
N LYS A 504 -15.25 -18.19 9.92
CA LYS A 504 -14.29 -17.28 9.30
C LYS A 504 -13.52 -17.98 8.18
N PRO A 505 -13.35 -17.31 7.03
CA PRO A 505 -12.43 -17.79 6.00
C PRO A 505 -10.98 -17.62 6.45
N ILE A 506 -10.12 -18.55 6.05
CA ILE A 506 -8.68 -18.56 6.34
C ILE A 506 -7.92 -18.35 5.04
N MET A 507 -6.87 -17.53 5.06
CA MET A 507 -5.93 -17.41 3.96
C MET A 507 -4.50 -17.29 4.46
N TYR A 508 -3.55 -17.75 3.67
CA TYR A 508 -2.17 -17.37 3.85
C TYR A 508 -1.88 -16.08 3.08
N THR A 509 -1.35 -15.11 3.81
CA THR A 509 -0.91 -13.81 3.28
C THR A 509 0.58 -13.74 3.06
N GLU A 510 1.33 -14.67 3.67
CA GLU A 510 2.73 -14.91 3.38
C GLU A 510 3.14 -16.35 3.66
N TYR A 511 3.79 -16.96 2.69
CA TYR A 511 4.56 -18.20 2.82
C TYR A 511 5.58 -18.23 1.68
N GLY A 512 6.80 -18.67 1.96
CA GLY A 512 7.88 -18.64 0.96
C GLY A 512 9.22 -19.06 1.53
N ALA A 513 10.13 -19.43 0.65
CA ALA A 513 11.50 -19.82 0.97
C ALA A 513 12.50 -18.98 0.18
N ASP A 514 13.54 -18.46 0.85
CA ASP A 514 14.60 -17.75 0.14
C ASP A 514 15.28 -18.67 -0.87
N THR A 515 15.42 -18.19 -2.10
CA THR A 515 15.89 -18.96 -3.24
C THR A 515 16.84 -18.13 -4.08
N VAL A 516 18.07 -18.58 -4.19
CA VAL A 516 19.09 -17.90 -5.01
C VAL A 516 18.91 -18.28 -6.47
N PRO A 517 18.63 -17.32 -7.37
CA PRO A 517 18.43 -17.61 -8.78
C PRO A 517 19.63 -18.37 -9.40
N GLY A 518 19.36 -19.48 -10.07
CA GLY A 518 20.39 -20.32 -10.69
C GLY A 518 21.11 -21.29 -9.73
N MET A 519 20.70 -21.34 -8.46
CA MET A 519 21.24 -22.33 -7.51
C MET A 519 20.43 -23.60 -7.56
N HIS A 520 21.06 -24.72 -7.93
CA HIS A 520 20.44 -26.03 -8.13
C HIS A 520 21.09 -27.11 -7.28
N GLY A 521 20.36 -28.16 -6.95
CA GLY A 521 20.83 -29.34 -6.22
C GLY A 521 20.24 -30.62 -6.75
N PHE A 522 20.85 -31.76 -6.43
CA PHE A 522 20.28 -33.09 -6.77
C PHE A 522 19.15 -33.48 -5.82
N GLU A 523 19.15 -32.90 -4.62
CA GLU A 523 18.13 -33.10 -3.60
C GLU A 523 17.66 -31.73 -3.11
N ASN A 524 16.54 -31.71 -2.40
CA ASN A 524 15.94 -30.49 -1.85
C ASN A 524 16.82 -29.90 -0.76
N GLN A 525 17.66 -28.97 -1.15
CA GLN A 525 18.50 -28.19 -0.23
C GLN A 525 17.98 -26.76 -0.12
N LEU A 526 18.03 -26.21 1.07
CA LEU A 526 17.66 -24.80 1.31
C LEU A 526 18.38 -23.88 0.30
N PHE A 527 17.72 -22.82 -0.12
CA PHE A 527 18.13 -21.82 -1.11
C PHE A 527 18.15 -22.28 -2.57
N THR A 528 17.94 -23.57 -2.88
CA THR A 528 17.87 -24.03 -4.27
C THR A 528 16.50 -23.76 -4.89
N GLU A 529 16.43 -23.66 -6.21
CA GLU A 529 15.17 -23.48 -6.93
C GLU A 529 14.26 -24.71 -6.80
N GLU A 530 14.81 -25.90 -6.70
CA GLU A 530 14.07 -27.15 -6.44
C GLU A 530 13.38 -27.11 -5.08
N TYR A 531 14.08 -26.63 -4.04
CA TYR A 531 13.48 -26.51 -2.71
C TYR A 531 12.29 -25.56 -2.71
N GLN A 532 12.36 -24.43 -3.43
CA GLN A 532 11.26 -23.49 -3.54
C GLN A 532 10.02 -24.14 -4.19
N VAL A 533 10.20 -24.95 -5.24
CA VAL A 533 9.12 -25.70 -5.89
C VAL A 533 8.43 -26.64 -4.91
N ASP A 534 9.21 -27.46 -4.21
CA ASP A 534 8.66 -28.47 -3.30
C ASP A 534 8.05 -27.83 -2.04
N TYR A 535 8.60 -26.72 -1.57
CA TYR A 535 8.04 -25.93 -0.46
C TYR A 535 6.62 -25.46 -0.79
N TYR A 536 6.40 -24.89 -1.97
CA TYR A 536 5.06 -24.47 -2.38
C TYR A 536 4.14 -25.66 -2.62
N ALA A 537 4.60 -26.72 -3.25
CA ALA A 537 3.81 -27.93 -3.47
C ALA A 537 3.31 -28.56 -2.15
N MET A 538 4.15 -28.59 -1.12
CA MET A 538 3.81 -29.05 0.23
C MET A 538 2.68 -28.22 0.83
N ASN A 539 2.80 -26.88 0.80
CA ASN A 539 1.79 -25.98 1.33
C ASN A 539 0.46 -26.12 0.59
N HIS A 540 0.49 -26.14 -0.73
CA HIS A 540 -0.70 -26.28 -1.58
C HIS A 540 -1.48 -27.56 -1.31
N LYS A 541 -0.78 -28.66 -1.07
CA LYS A 541 -1.41 -29.93 -0.69
C LYS A 541 -2.25 -29.76 0.60
N VAL A 542 -1.73 -29.09 1.60
CA VAL A 542 -2.46 -28.84 2.85
C VAL A 542 -3.63 -27.88 2.63
N PHE A 543 -3.42 -26.78 1.88
CA PHE A 543 -4.49 -25.81 1.60
C PHE A 543 -5.70 -26.46 0.94
N ASP A 544 -5.45 -27.42 0.03
CA ASP A 544 -6.53 -28.14 -0.66
C ASP A 544 -7.39 -29.00 0.26
N GLU A 545 -6.84 -29.42 1.40
CA GLU A 545 -7.53 -30.23 2.42
C GLU A 545 -8.45 -29.39 3.34
N ILE A 546 -8.21 -28.06 3.48
CA ILE A 546 -8.91 -27.19 4.44
C ILE A 546 -10.15 -26.55 3.78
N PRO A 547 -11.39 -26.84 4.24
CA PRO A 547 -12.61 -26.40 3.58
C PRO A 547 -12.81 -24.89 3.47
N ASN A 548 -12.51 -24.14 4.56
CA ASN A 548 -12.67 -22.68 4.62
C ASN A 548 -11.40 -21.92 4.26
N PHE A 549 -10.43 -22.58 3.62
CA PHE A 549 -9.23 -21.92 3.09
C PHE A 549 -9.55 -21.24 1.77
N VAL A 550 -9.44 -19.91 1.73
CA VAL A 550 -9.93 -19.08 0.61
C VAL A 550 -8.82 -18.39 -0.17
N GLY A 551 -7.55 -18.53 0.22
CA GLY A 551 -6.53 -17.80 -0.51
C GLY A 551 -5.09 -18.14 -0.16
N GLU A 552 -4.27 -18.11 -1.19
CA GLU A 552 -2.83 -18.35 -1.18
C GLU A 552 -2.10 -17.15 -1.79
N GLN A 553 -1.51 -16.29 -0.92
CA GLN A 553 -0.65 -15.19 -1.36
C GLN A 553 0.79 -15.49 -0.98
N LEU A 554 1.61 -15.67 -1.99
CA LEU A 554 3.02 -16.03 -1.84
C LEU A 554 3.83 -14.85 -1.28
N TRP A 555 4.80 -15.13 -0.44
CA TRP A 555 5.86 -14.21 -0.13
C TRP A 555 7.14 -14.62 -0.86
N ASN A 556 7.54 -13.94 -1.87
CA ASN A 556 7.09 -12.66 -2.40
C ASN A 556 6.96 -12.73 -3.93
N PHE A 557 6.32 -11.76 -4.55
CA PHE A 557 6.25 -11.66 -6.01
C PHE A 557 7.65 -11.61 -6.64
N ALA A 558 8.47 -10.66 -6.20
CA ALA A 558 9.84 -10.51 -6.68
C ALA A 558 10.81 -10.27 -5.52
N ASP A 559 12.06 -10.66 -5.69
CA ASP A 559 13.12 -10.31 -4.75
C ASP A 559 13.16 -8.78 -4.54
N PHE A 560 13.44 -8.36 -3.32
CA PHE A 560 13.46 -6.96 -2.95
C PHE A 560 14.59 -6.63 -1.98
N GLU A 561 14.93 -5.35 -1.88
CA GLU A 561 16.04 -4.89 -1.05
C GLU A 561 15.66 -4.85 0.44
N THR A 562 16.62 -5.20 1.28
CA THR A 562 16.53 -5.13 2.75
C THR A 562 17.76 -4.45 3.32
N LYS A 563 17.76 -4.16 4.62
CA LYS A 563 19.02 -3.89 5.31
C LYS A 563 19.98 -5.09 5.18
N GLN A 564 21.27 -4.83 5.30
CA GLN A 564 22.28 -5.89 5.29
C GLN A 564 22.12 -6.80 6.51
N GLY A 565 22.22 -8.11 6.30
CA GLY A 565 22.12 -9.10 7.36
C GLY A 565 22.58 -10.48 6.89
N ILE A 566 23.04 -11.29 7.83
CA ILE A 566 23.53 -12.64 7.55
C ILE A 566 22.49 -13.53 6.84
N ASN A 567 21.22 -13.29 7.08
CA ASN A 567 20.10 -14.05 6.48
C ASN A 567 19.56 -13.43 5.19
N ARG A 568 20.20 -12.35 4.69
CA ARG A 568 19.75 -11.60 3.50
C ARG A 568 20.88 -11.45 2.49
N VAL A 569 20.93 -12.36 1.53
CA VAL A 569 21.94 -12.37 0.46
C VAL A 569 21.51 -11.41 -0.64
N GLN A 570 21.96 -10.16 -0.59
CA GLN A 570 21.51 -9.08 -1.48
C GLN A 570 19.98 -8.92 -1.45
N GLY A 571 19.44 -8.65 -0.25
CA GLY A 571 18.01 -8.50 -0.02
C GLY A 571 17.28 -9.82 0.26
N ASN A 572 15.96 -9.75 0.30
CA ASN A 572 15.08 -10.90 0.47
C ASN A 572 14.94 -11.68 -0.85
N LYS A 573 15.19 -12.99 -0.81
CA LYS A 573 15.22 -13.88 -1.99
C LYS A 573 14.00 -14.79 -2.10
N LYS A 574 12.92 -14.48 -1.38
CA LYS A 574 11.67 -15.27 -1.46
C LYS A 574 10.85 -15.02 -2.72
N GLY A 575 11.22 -14.02 -3.53
CA GLY A 575 10.56 -13.75 -4.79
C GLY A 575 10.45 -14.99 -5.69
N VAL A 576 9.35 -15.13 -6.40
CA VAL A 576 9.23 -16.09 -7.50
C VAL A 576 9.88 -15.56 -8.79
N PHE A 577 10.01 -14.24 -8.86
CA PHE A 577 10.89 -13.54 -9.80
C PHE A 577 12.09 -12.95 -9.03
N ASN A 578 13.21 -12.75 -9.72
CA ASN A 578 14.26 -11.92 -9.17
C ASN A 578 13.88 -10.42 -9.24
N ARG A 579 14.69 -9.52 -8.66
CA ARG A 579 14.41 -8.08 -8.64
C ARG A 579 14.24 -7.46 -10.04
N ALA A 580 14.85 -8.06 -11.07
CA ALA A 580 14.71 -7.65 -12.47
C ALA A 580 13.50 -8.30 -13.18
N ARG A 581 12.62 -8.99 -12.44
CA ARG A 581 11.43 -9.72 -12.95
C ARG A 581 11.78 -10.90 -13.85
N GLN A 582 13.00 -11.46 -13.74
CA GLN A 582 13.32 -12.72 -14.40
C GLN A 582 12.79 -13.89 -13.56
N PRO A 583 12.13 -14.89 -14.19
CA PRO A 583 11.48 -15.96 -13.46
C PRO A 583 12.48 -16.95 -12.85
N LYS A 584 12.21 -17.41 -11.64
CA LYS A 584 12.81 -18.61 -11.07
C LYS A 584 12.03 -19.85 -11.53
N MET A 585 12.57 -21.04 -11.32
CA MET A 585 12.00 -22.32 -11.77
C MET A 585 10.54 -22.51 -11.32
N VAL A 586 10.21 -22.06 -10.11
CA VAL A 586 8.89 -22.21 -9.47
C VAL A 586 7.75 -21.53 -10.25
N VAL A 587 8.02 -20.53 -11.07
CA VAL A 587 7.00 -19.82 -11.85
C VAL A 587 6.19 -20.78 -12.72
N ARG A 588 6.81 -21.83 -13.27
CA ARG A 588 6.12 -22.81 -14.12
C ARG A 588 5.11 -23.64 -13.34
N SER A 589 5.51 -24.19 -12.21
CA SER A 589 4.62 -25.01 -11.36
C SER A 589 3.49 -24.18 -10.74
N LEU A 590 3.76 -22.94 -10.36
CA LEU A 590 2.72 -22.03 -9.87
C LEU A 590 1.71 -21.68 -10.96
N LYS A 591 2.18 -21.41 -12.18
CA LYS A 591 1.30 -21.17 -13.33
C LYS A 591 0.40 -22.38 -13.59
N GLU A 592 0.95 -23.58 -13.65
CA GLU A 592 0.17 -24.82 -13.84
C GLU A 592 -0.89 -24.98 -12.74
N ARG A 593 -0.55 -24.70 -11.48
CA ARG A 593 -1.51 -24.74 -10.37
C ARG A 593 -2.61 -23.71 -10.56
N TRP A 594 -2.27 -22.46 -10.73
CA TRP A 594 -3.26 -21.37 -10.73
C TRP A 594 -4.16 -21.37 -11.97
N GLU A 595 -3.66 -21.84 -13.11
CA GLU A 595 -4.50 -22.08 -14.30
C GLU A 595 -5.47 -23.27 -14.10
N SER A 596 -5.13 -24.25 -13.23
CA SER A 596 -6.00 -25.38 -12.91
C SER A 596 -7.07 -25.04 -11.87
N ILE A 597 -6.92 -23.96 -11.12
CA ILE A 597 -7.85 -23.51 -10.08
C ILE A 597 -8.74 -22.39 -10.63
N PRO A 598 -10.08 -22.53 -10.60
CA PRO A 598 -10.96 -21.43 -10.98
C PRO A 598 -10.88 -20.28 -9.96
N ASP A 599 -11.15 -19.05 -10.40
CA ASP A 599 -11.22 -17.88 -9.51
C ASP A 599 -12.42 -17.96 -8.55
N PHE A 600 -13.49 -18.61 -8.99
CA PHE A 600 -14.74 -18.77 -8.25
C PHE A 600 -15.10 -20.22 -8.04
N ASN A 601 -15.72 -20.51 -6.89
CA ASN A 601 -16.27 -21.83 -6.55
C ASN A 601 -15.22 -22.98 -6.53
N TYR A 602 -13.95 -22.66 -6.27
CA TYR A 602 -12.91 -23.68 -6.09
C TYR A 602 -13.16 -24.53 -4.84
N LYS A 603 -13.46 -23.88 -3.72
CA LYS A 603 -13.90 -24.51 -2.47
C LYS A 603 -15.43 -24.40 -2.39
N LYS A 604 -16.13 -25.50 -2.50
CA LYS A 604 -17.61 -25.56 -2.49
C LYS A 604 -18.18 -25.68 -1.10
#